data_09c0d421e790511fc3dbeacd5cfc3843
#
_entry.id   09c0d421e790511fc3dbeacd5cfc3843
#
_cell.length_a   1.000
_cell.length_b   1.000
_cell.length_c   1.000
_cell.angle_alpha   90.00
_cell.angle_beta   90.00
_cell.angle_gamma   90.00
#
_symmetry.space_group_name_H-M   'P 1'
#
loop_
_entity.id
_entity.type
_entity.pdbx_description
1 polymer ?
#
loop_
_entity_poly.entity_id
_entity_poly.type
_entity_poly.pdbx_seq_one_letter_code
_entity_poly.pdbx_strand_id
1 'polypeptide(L)'
;MAFAAPELTATADKTSVTAGDTVVVTVTLAGKKLSAAEGEFSYDPSLLTFTEGDGGASDGRIALVSAEKDGASSLSARITFTAAGAGEAKVDFNITKALSYSGEDQGAAAASVTVSIAAAPAAAQAAAPDYATEGILAEGITDEGGQQMYIWTNLENVTIPSKYSETTVDYKGQTVPAVSVQDSDAPTLLYLSNAS
;
A
#
# COMPACT_ATOMS: atom_id res chain seq x y z
N MET A 1 42.29 5.15 -25.73
CA MET A 1 42.21 4.02 -24.77
C MET A 1 40.75 3.72 -24.56
N ALA A 2 40.28 2.50 -24.75
CA ALA A 2 38.91 2.13 -24.44
C ALA A 2 38.73 2.11 -22.91
N PHE A 3 37.81 2.88 -22.39
CA PHE A 3 37.40 2.74 -20.99
C PHE A 3 36.66 1.42 -20.81
N ALA A 4 36.80 0.78 -19.65
CA ALA A 4 35.90 -0.31 -19.29
C ALA A 4 34.48 0.25 -19.19
N ALA A 5 33.50 -0.47 -19.72
CA ALA A 5 32.10 -0.08 -19.61
C ALA A 5 31.72 0.09 -18.12
N PRO A 6 30.86 1.07 -17.78
CA PRO A 6 30.41 1.26 -16.43
C PRO A 6 29.54 0.07 -15.98
N GLU A 7 29.59 -0.26 -14.70
CA GLU A 7 28.79 -1.34 -14.11
C GLU A 7 27.62 -0.76 -13.33
N LEU A 8 26.42 -1.17 -13.66
CA LEU A 8 25.20 -0.81 -12.93
C LEU A 8 24.78 -1.93 -12.02
N THR A 9 24.50 -1.61 -10.78
CA THR A 9 23.92 -2.54 -9.80
C THR A 9 22.65 -1.94 -9.21
N ALA A 10 21.66 -2.79 -8.94
CA ALA A 10 20.43 -2.42 -8.27
C ALA A 10 20.19 -3.37 -7.10
N THR A 11 19.92 -2.83 -5.93
CA THR A 11 19.67 -3.60 -4.70
C THR A 11 18.45 -3.05 -3.97
N ALA A 12 17.59 -3.93 -3.47
CA ALA A 12 16.49 -3.57 -2.59
C ALA A 12 16.91 -3.79 -1.13
N ASP A 13 16.44 -2.92 -0.24
CA ASP A 13 16.63 -3.06 1.22
C ASP A 13 15.89 -4.29 1.76
N LYS A 14 14.82 -4.70 1.08
CA LYS A 14 14.02 -5.88 1.38
C LYS A 14 13.74 -6.64 0.09
N THR A 15 13.95 -7.94 0.11
CA THR A 15 13.64 -8.83 -1.04
C THR A 15 12.23 -9.41 -0.96
N SER A 16 11.57 -9.30 0.20
CA SER A 16 10.19 -9.72 0.44
C SER A 16 9.49 -8.73 1.36
N VAL A 17 8.28 -8.34 1.00
CA VAL A 17 7.44 -7.37 1.71
C VAL A 17 5.97 -7.78 1.59
N THR A 18 5.10 -7.10 2.32
CA THR A 18 3.64 -7.24 2.21
C THR A 18 3.06 -6.03 1.47
N ALA A 19 1.95 -6.22 0.78
CA ALA A 19 1.23 -5.10 0.16
C ALA A 19 0.90 -4.03 1.21
N GLY A 20 1.23 -2.78 0.92
CA GLY A 20 1.20 -1.63 1.84
C GLY A 20 2.56 -1.25 2.42
N ASP A 21 3.55 -2.14 2.41
CA ASP A 21 4.90 -1.83 2.89
C ASP A 21 5.68 -0.97 1.91
N THR A 22 6.73 -0.32 2.42
CA THR A 22 7.70 0.42 1.60
C THR A 22 8.94 -0.41 1.31
N VAL A 23 9.49 -0.23 0.11
CA VAL A 23 10.76 -0.81 -0.37
C VAL A 23 11.65 0.30 -0.89
N VAL A 24 12.91 0.30 -0.47
CA VAL A 24 13.92 1.22 -0.98
C VAL A 24 14.86 0.47 -1.92
N VAL A 25 14.89 0.88 -3.17
CA VAL A 25 15.83 0.39 -4.17
C VAL A 25 16.98 1.38 -4.30
N THR A 26 18.20 0.90 -4.10
CA THR A 26 19.42 1.66 -4.35
C THR A 26 20.01 1.22 -5.68
N VAL A 27 20.18 2.15 -6.60
CA VAL A 27 20.91 1.94 -7.85
C VAL A 27 22.26 2.61 -7.77
N THR A 28 23.31 1.88 -8.16
CA THR A 28 24.68 2.39 -8.13
C THR A 28 25.38 2.09 -9.47
N LEU A 29 25.86 3.16 -10.09
CA LEU A 29 26.69 3.09 -11.29
C LEU A 29 28.17 3.24 -10.88
N ALA A 30 28.96 2.21 -11.08
CA ALA A 30 30.41 2.22 -10.87
C ALA A 30 31.14 2.47 -12.19
N GLY A 31 32.14 3.30 -12.15
CA GLY A 31 32.93 3.64 -13.35
C GLY A 31 34.13 4.49 -12.99
N LYS A 32 34.85 4.96 -14.01
CA LYS A 32 36.10 5.70 -13.80
C LYS A 32 35.88 7.19 -13.97
N LYS A 33 36.04 7.95 -12.87
CA LYS A 33 35.90 9.41 -12.87
C LYS A 33 34.56 9.88 -13.45
N LEU A 34 33.46 9.27 -12.99
CA LEU A 34 32.12 9.61 -13.42
C LEU A 34 31.77 11.05 -13.01
N SER A 35 31.25 11.83 -13.94
CA SER A 35 30.73 13.17 -13.68
C SER A 35 29.20 13.21 -13.69
N ALA A 36 28.59 12.51 -14.62
CA ALA A 36 27.15 12.45 -14.77
C ALA A 36 26.70 11.16 -15.45
N ALA A 37 25.47 10.76 -15.18
CA ALA A 37 24.79 9.71 -15.92
C ALA A 37 23.30 10.00 -16.01
N GLU A 38 22.71 9.64 -17.14
CA GLU A 38 21.27 9.75 -17.38
C GLU A 38 20.69 8.43 -17.86
N GLY A 39 19.45 8.18 -17.48
CA GLY A 39 18.74 6.96 -17.83
C GLY A 39 17.30 6.97 -17.36
N GLU A 40 16.70 5.80 -17.41
CA GLU A 40 15.33 5.56 -17.03
C GLU A 40 15.20 4.27 -16.22
N PHE A 41 14.10 4.13 -15.52
CA PHE A 41 13.70 2.88 -14.91
C PHE A 41 12.21 2.63 -15.16
N SER A 42 11.85 1.35 -15.18
CA SER A 42 10.48 0.91 -15.37
C SER A 42 10.11 -0.15 -14.34
N TYR A 43 8.84 -0.17 -13.99
CA TYR A 43 8.25 -1.10 -13.02
C TYR A 43 6.78 -1.33 -13.37
N ASP A 44 6.16 -2.34 -12.79
CA ASP A 44 4.73 -2.59 -12.93
C ASP A 44 3.94 -1.74 -11.91
N PRO A 45 3.13 -0.76 -12.36
CA PRO A 45 2.36 0.11 -11.45
C PRO A 45 1.23 -0.63 -10.71
N SER A 46 0.87 -1.83 -11.12
CA SER A 46 -0.08 -2.68 -10.39
C SER A 46 0.55 -3.34 -9.16
N LEU A 47 1.88 -3.47 -9.12
CA LEU A 47 2.64 -4.09 -8.05
C LEU A 47 3.38 -3.08 -7.17
N LEU A 48 3.89 -2.00 -7.76
CA LEU A 48 4.64 -0.96 -7.08
C LEU A 48 4.10 0.43 -7.43
N THR A 49 4.11 1.32 -6.46
CA THR A 49 3.83 2.74 -6.68
C THR A 49 5.08 3.54 -6.31
N PHE A 50 5.57 4.37 -7.23
CA PHE A 50 6.66 5.30 -6.94
C PHE A 50 6.21 6.30 -5.86
N THR A 51 7.03 6.47 -4.83
CA THR A 51 6.75 7.38 -3.71
C THR A 51 7.68 8.58 -3.74
N GLU A 52 8.97 8.33 -3.80
CA GLU A 52 10.00 9.39 -3.85
C GLU A 52 11.31 8.87 -4.44
N GLY A 53 12.16 9.79 -4.87
CA GLY A 53 13.52 9.50 -5.31
C GLY A 53 14.50 10.56 -4.82
N ASP A 54 15.72 10.13 -4.50
CA ASP A 54 16.83 11.01 -4.16
C ASP A 54 18.04 10.76 -5.08
N GLY A 55 19.08 11.58 -4.94
CA GLY A 55 20.32 11.41 -5.71
C GLY A 55 20.14 11.61 -7.22
N GLY A 56 19.07 12.28 -7.64
CA GLY A 56 18.76 12.52 -9.05
C GLY A 56 17.77 11.55 -9.66
N ALA A 57 17.07 10.75 -8.84
CA ALA A 57 15.96 9.91 -9.28
C ALA A 57 14.63 10.65 -9.16
N SER A 58 13.78 10.50 -10.15
CA SER A 58 12.38 10.93 -10.18
C SER A 58 11.58 9.85 -10.89
N ASP A 59 10.26 9.90 -10.87
CA ASP A 59 9.44 8.83 -11.44
C ASP A 59 9.84 8.49 -12.89
N GLY A 60 10.30 7.25 -13.09
CA GLY A 60 10.73 6.72 -14.38
C GLY A 60 12.08 7.27 -14.89
N ARG A 61 12.75 8.20 -14.20
CA ARG A 61 13.98 8.84 -14.69
C ARG A 61 15.11 8.85 -13.67
N ILE A 62 16.33 8.78 -14.17
CA ILE A 62 17.56 8.88 -13.39
C ILE A 62 18.48 9.90 -14.04
N ALA A 63 18.96 10.87 -13.23
CA ALA A 63 19.93 11.88 -13.65
C ALA A 63 20.97 12.08 -12.53
N LEU A 64 21.98 11.22 -12.51
CA LEU A 64 23.03 11.20 -11.49
C LEU A 64 24.11 12.24 -11.83
N VAL A 65 24.55 12.98 -10.82
CA VAL A 65 25.62 13.97 -10.96
C VAL A 65 26.62 13.81 -9.81
N SER A 66 27.91 13.84 -10.15
CA SER A 66 28.99 13.86 -9.16
C SER A 66 29.15 15.26 -8.55
N ALA A 67 29.27 15.32 -7.24
CA ALA A 67 29.71 16.51 -6.53
C ALA A 67 31.25 16.60 -6.42
N GLU A 68 31.99 15.56 -6.84
CA GLU A 68 33.45 15.51 -6.75
C GLU A 68 34.12 16.26 -7.91
N LYS A 69 35.11 17.06 -7.57
CA LYS A 69 35.80 17.95 -8.51
C LYS A 69 36.51 17.22 -9.68
N ASP A 70 36.95 15.99 -9.46
CA ASP A 70 37.71 15.16 -10.44
C ASP A 70 36.91 13.94 -10.92
N GLY A 71 35.59 13.90 -10.63
CA GLY A 71 34.71 12.81 -10.92
C GLY A 71 34.77 11.69 -9.87
N ALA A 72 33.67 11.00 -9.68
CA ALA A 72 33.48 9.92 -8.70
C ALA A 72 33.83 8.54 -9.28
N SER A 73 34.14 7.59 -8.41
CA SER A 73 34.25 6.18 -8.76
C SER A 73 32.89 5.49 -8.86
N SER A 74 31.86 6.09 -8.26
CA SER A 74 30.47 5.63 -8.35
C SER A 74 29.50 6.77 -8.18
N LEU A 75 28.31 6.65 -8.81
CA LEU A 75 27.16 7.52 -8.63
C LEU A 75 26.00 6.63 -8.15
N SER A 76 25.18 7.14 -7.21
CA SER A 76 24.06 6.37 -6.70
C SER A 76 22.82 7.22 -6.52
N ALA A 77 21.66 6.58 -6.65
CA ALA A 77 20.36 7.13 -6.28
C ALA A 77 19.56 6.10 -5.46
N ARG A 78 18.60 6.60 -4.71
CA ARG A 78 17.64 5.79 -3.95
C ARG A 78 16.25 6.10 -4.44
N ILE A 79 15.46 5.06 -4.56
CA ILE A 79 14.08 5.16 -5.03
C ILE A 79 13.21 4.39 -4.05
N THR A 80 12.21 5.05 -3.52
CA THR A 80 11.25 4.47 -2.60
C THR A 80 9.97 4.13 -3.34
N PHE A 81 9.54 2.90 -3.18
CA PHE A 81 8.25 2.39 -3.68
C PHE A 81 7.36 1.96 -2.54
N THR A 82 6.05 2.06 -2.73
CA THR A 82 5.05 1.37 -1.92
C THR A 82 4.56 0.15 -2.67
N ALA A 83 4.55 -1.00 -2.02
CA ALA A 83 4.00 -2.24 -2.57
C ALA A 83 2.47 -2.12 -2.68
N ALA A 84 1.94 -2.20 -3.89
CA ALA A 84 0.52 -1.99 -4.18
C ALA A 84 -0.26 -3.31 -4.31
N GLY A 85 0.32 -4.31 -4.97
CA GLY A 85 -0.31 -5.60 -5.22
C GLY A 85 0.60 -6.77 -4.86
N ALA A 86 0.03 -7.96 -4.71
CA ALA A 86 0.78 -9.19 -4.46
C ALA A 86 1.37 -9.75 -5.75
N GLY A 87 2.59 -10.22 -5.71
CA GLY A 87 3.31 -10.81 -6.85
C GLY A 87 4.80 -10.59 -6.80
N GLU A 88 5.51 -10.90 -7.90
CA GLU A 88 6.92 -10.59 -8.07
C GLU A 88 7.07 -9.28 -8.83
N ALA A 89 7.47 -8.24 -8.14
CA ALA A 89 7.71 -6.92 -8.71
C ALA A 89 9.16 -6.80 -9.18
N LYS A 90 9.34 -6.56 -10.47
CA LYS A 90 10.63 -6.29 -11.09
C LYS A 90 10.78 -4.80 -11.36
N VAL A 91 11.95 -4.25 -11.04
CA VAL A 91 12.34 -2.89 -11.43
C VAL A 91 13.55 -3.01 -12.36
N ASP A 92 13.41 -2.54 -13.58
CA ASP A 92 14.46 -2.53 -14.59
C ASP A 92 15.06 -1.12 -14.71
N PHE A 93 16.38 -1.02 -14.64
CA PHE A 93 17.16 0.21 -14.75
C PHE A 93 17.98 0.19 -16.03
N ASN A 94 17.97 1.31 -16.77
CA ASN A 94 18.71 1.46 -17.99
C ASN A 94 19.39 2.84 -18.02
N ILE A 95 20.70 2.87 -17.78
CA ILE A 95 21.51 4.08 -17.99
C ILE A 95 21.86 4.13 -19.48
N THR A 96 21.37 5.18 -20.13
CA THR A 96 21.53 5.37 -21.57
C THR A 96 22.84 6.09 -21.90
N LYS A 97 23.38 6.87 -20.94
CA LYS A 97 24.61 7.63 -21.12
C LYS A 97 25.30 7.86 -19.79
N ALA A 98 26.58 7.63 -19.76
CA ALA A 98 27.47 7.93 -18.64
C ALA A 98 28.69 8.72 -19.10
N LEU A 99 28.93 9.87 -18.47
CA LEU A 99 30.04 10.76 -18.83
C LEU A 99 31.13 10.73 -17.75
N SER A 100 32.37 10.70 -18.21
CA SER A 100 33.54 10.96 -17.35
C SER A 100 33.67 12.47 -17.08
N TYR A 101 34.53 12.81 -16.13
CA TYR A 101 34.88 14.24 -15.85
C TYR A 101 35.55 14.93 -17.07
N SER A 102 36.24 14.17 -17.91
CA SER A 102 36.80 14.71 -19.18
C SER A 102 35.75 14.85 -20.30
N GLY A 103 34.49 14.52 -20.05
CA GLY A 103 33.40 14.60 -21.03
C GLY A 103 33.33 13.39 -21.98
N GLU A 104 34.13 12.34 -21.74
CA GLU A 104 34.09 11.12 -22.56
C GLU A 104 32.90 10.24 -22.16
N ASP A 105 32.22 9.70 -23.16
CA ASP A 105 31.13 8.76 -22.97
C ASP A 105 31.68 7.38 -22.58
N GLN A 106 31.27 6.86 -21.43
CA GLN A 106 31.66 5.55 -20.93
C GLN A 106 30.68 4.44 -21.35
N GLY A 107 29.59 4.81 -22.01
CA GLY A 107 28.59 3.89 -22.53
C GLY A 107 27.37 3.70 -21.63
N ALA A 108 26.52 2.77 -22.04
CA ALA A 108 25.28 2.40 -21.37
C ALA A 108 25.51 1.24 -20.37
N ALA A 109 24.62 1.14 -19.38
CA ALA A 109 24.60 0.05 -18.42
C ALA A 109 23.17 -0.26 -17.98
N ALA A 110 22.87 -1.52 -17.69
CA ALA A 110 21.55 -1.95 -17.25
C ALA A 110 21.64 -2.88 -16.04
N ALA A 111 20.64 -2.81 -15.18
CA ALA A 111 20.49 -3.70 -14.03
C ALA A 111 18.99 -3.90 -13.72
N SER A 112 18.69 -4.94 -12.97
CA SER A 112 17.34 -5.14 -12.46
C SER A 112 17.36 -5.67 -11.04
N VAL A 113 16.27 -5.43 -10.32
CA VAL A 113 16.01 -6.00 -8.99
C VAL A 113 14.58 -6.52 -8.94
N THR A 114 14.38 -7.62 -8.23
CA THR A 114 13.06 -8.24 -8.03
C THR A 114 12.74 -8.26 -6.54
N VAL A 115 11.50 -7.91 -6.20
CA VAL A 115 10.96 -7.92 -4.84
C VAL A 115 9.69 -8.78 -4.84
N SER A 116 9.62 -9.75 -3.94
CA SER A 116 8.42 -10.57 -3.74
C SER A 116 7.45 -9.84 -2.81
N ILE A 117 6.21 -9.66 -3.25
CA ILE A 117 5.18 -8.96 -2.49
C ILE A 117 4.10 -9.97 -2.09
N ALA A 118 3.96 -10.22 -0.80
CA ALA A 118 2.85 -11.01 -0.27
C ALA A 118 1.56 -10.18 -0.24
N ALA A 119 0.42 -10.83 -0.40
CA ALA A 119 -0.85 -10.16 -0.16
C ALA A 119 -0.92 -9.59 1.26
N ALA A 120 -1.50 -8.41 1.42
CA ALA A 120 -1.83 -7.92 2.75
C ALA A 120 -2.68 -8.99 3.46
N PRO A 121 -2.44 -9.27 4.76
CA PRO A 121 -3.32 -10.13 5.52
C PRO A 121 -4.75 -9.59 5.32
N ALA A 122 -5.66 -10.44 4.86
CA ALA A 122 -7.08 -10.08 4.89
C ALA A 122 -7.35 -9.65 6.34
N ALA A 123 -7.83 -8.42 6.52
CA ALA A 123 -8.32 -8.01 7.82
C ALA A 123 -9.21 -9.16 8.29
N ALA A 124 -8.85 -9.77 9.42
CA ALA A 124 -9.65 -10.86 9.97
C ALA A 124 -11.06 -10.28 10.11
N GLN A 125 -11.91 -10.64 9.17
CA GLN A 125 -13.32 -10.29 9.24
C GLN A 125 -13.77 -11.02 10.50
N ALA A 126 -14.05 -10.27 11.56
CA ALA A 126 -14.62 -10.85 12.76
C ALA A 126 -15.76 -11.73 12.26
N ALA A 127 -15.75 -13.01 12.62
CA ALA A 127 -16.82 -13.92 12.24
C ALA A 127 -18.12 -13.19 12.55
N ALA A 128 -18.98 -13.04 11.55
CA ALA A 128 -20.26 -12.38 11.75
C ALA A 128 -20.94 -13.10 12.94
N PRO A 129 -21.39 -12.36 13.97
CA PRO A 129 -22.03 -13.00 15.11
C PRO A 129 -23.17 -13.88 14.61
N ASP A 130 -23.33 -15.05 15.19
CA ASP A 130 -24.47 -15.93 14.88
C ASP A 130 -25.73 -15.34 15.53
N TYR A 131 -26.36 -14.41 14.83
CA TYR A 131 -27.54 -13.71 15.31
C TYR A 131 -28.76 -14.64 15.52
N ALA A 132 -28.75 -15.83 14.90
CA ALA A 132 -29.78 -16.84 15.16
C ALA A 132 -29.69 -17.40 16.58
N THR A 133 -28.49 -17.38 17.20
CA THR A 133 -28.28 -17.84 18.57
C THR A 133 -28.07 -16.70 19.58
N GLU A 134 -27.61 -15.52 19.13
CA GLU A 134 -27.30 -14.37 20.00
C GLU A 134 -28.31 -13.22 19.87
N GLY A 135 -29.12 -13.20 18.81
CA GLY A 135 -30.14 -12.16 18.59
C GLY A 135 -31.54 -12.59 19.04
N ILE A 136 -32.41 -11.61 19.26
CA ILE A 136 -33.82 -11.85 19.55
C ILE A 136 -34.59 -11.77 18.22
N LEU A 137 -35.41 -12.80 17.95
CA LEU A 137 -36.21 -12.85 16.74
C LEU A 137 -37.15 -11.62 16.63
N ALA A 138 -37.00 -10.85 15.58
CA ALA A 138 -37.88 -9.74 15.22
C ALA A 138 -39.13 -10.30 14.51
N GLU A 139 -40.13 -10.74 15.30
CA GLU A 139 -41.33 -11.39 14.74
C GLU A 139 -42.06 -10.49 13.72
N GLY A 140 -42.32 -11.06 12.55
CA GLY A 140 -43.02 -10.37 11.46
C GLY A 140 -42.15 -9.42 10.64
N ILE A 141 -40.85 -9.35 10.94
CA ILE A 141 -39.90 -8.55 10.17
C ILE A 141 -39.02 -9.50 9.36
N THR A 142 -39.02 -9.32 8.06
CA THR A 142 -38.18 -10.07 7.11
C THR A 142 -37.39 -9.10 6.25
N ASP A 143 -36.23 -9.54 5.72
CA ASP A 143 -35.51 -8.79 4.71
C ASP A 143 -36.22 -8.85 3.33
N GLU A 144 -35.62 -8.21 2.32
CA GLU A 144 -36.16 -8.20 0.94
C GLU A 144 -36.22 -9.61 0.30
N GLY A 145 -35.45 -10.57 0.81
CA GLY A 145 -35.45 -11.97 0.41
C GLY A 145 -36.46 -12.85 1.17
N GLY A 146 -37.21 -12.28 2.11
CA GLY A 146 -38.17 -12.99 2.96
C GLY A 146 -37.53 -13.77 4.12
N GLN A 147 -36.25 -13.51 4.44
CA GLN A 147 -35.58 -14.15 5.57
C GLN A 147 -35.92 -13.43 6.88
N GLN A 148 -36.02 -14.20 7.95
CA GLN A 148 -36.29 -13.67 9.29
C GLN A 148 -35.15 -12.75 9.75
N MET A 149 -35.53 -11.63 10.40
CA MET A 149 -34.59 -10.71 11.01
C MET A 149 -34.47 -10.95 12.51
N TYR A 150 -33.29 -10.64 13.06
CA TYR A 150 -32.99 -10.74 14.48
C TYR A 150 -32.52 -9.39 15.00
N ILE A 151 -32.99 -9.01 16.20
CA ILE A 151 -32.56 -7.80 16.90
C ILE A 151 -31.23 -8.09 17.59
N TRP A 152 -30.25 -7.25 17.40
CA TRP A 152 -28.96 -7.37 18.08
C TRP A 152 -29.10 -7.13 19.58
N THR A 153 -28.48 -7.99 20.37
CA THR A 153 -28.45 -7.89 21.84
C THR A 153 -27.18 -7.23 22.36
N ASN A 154 -26.20 -6.96 21.48
CA ASN A 154 -24.95 -6.31 21.82
C ASN A 154 -24.50 -5.38 20.68
N LEU A 155 -24.11 -4.13 20.99
CA LEU A 155 -23.61 -3.13 20.04
C LEU A 155 -22.10 -2.84 20.18
N GLU A 156 -21.34 -3.62 20.96
CA GLU A 156 -19.92 -3.38 21.23
C GLU A 156 -19.05 -3.23 19.96
N ASN A 157 -19.42 -3.90 18.88
CA ASN A 157 -18.70 -3.84 17.61
C ASN A 157 -19.41 -3.01 16.53
N VAL A 158 -20.42 -2.22 16.91
CA VAL A 158 -21.17 -1.37 15.99
C VAL A 158 -20.64 0.05 16.03
N THR A 159 -20.27 0.59 14.87
CA THR A 159 -19.93 2.01 14.76
C THR A 159 -21.20 2.83 14.71
N ILE A 160 -21.51 3.51 15.81
CA ILE A 160 -22.67 4.41 15.89
C ILE A 160 -22.27 5.77 15.35
N PRO A 161 -22.98 6.30 14.32
CA PRO A 161 -22.69 7.63 13.79
C PRO A 161 -22.85 8.72 14.85
N SER A 162 -22.02 9.76 14.84
CA SER A 162 -21.88 10.77 15.91
C SER A 162 -23.16 11.53 16.31
N LYS A 163 -24.18 11.54 15.47
CA LYS A 163 -25.47 12.17 15.76
C LYS A 163 -26.45 11.27 16.52
N TYR A 164 -26.07 10.00 16.75
CA TYR A 164 -26.86 9.03 17.51
C TYR A 164 -26.16 8.70 18.82
N SER A 165 -26.94 8.35 19.82
CA SER A 165 -26.47 7.84 21.10
C SER A 165 -27.08 6.49 21.39
N GLU A 166 -26.35 5.65 22.09
CA GLU A 166 -26.86 4.40 22.60
C GLU A 166 -27.99 4.65 23.61
N THR A 167 -29.00 3.83 23.52
CA THR A 167 -30.13 3.76 24.45
C THR A 167 -30.61 2.32 24.53
N THR A 168 -31.67 2.10 25.25
CA THR A 168 -32.33 0.79 25.31
C THR A 168 -33.82 0.94 25.09
N VAL A 169 -34.43 -0.11 24.58
CA VAL A 169 -35.90 -0.17 24.42
C VAL A 169 -36.41 -1.53 24.89
N ASP A 170 -37.65 -1.55 25.41
CA ASP A 170 -38.30 -2.83 25.70
C ASP A 170 -38.92 -3.41 24.42
N TYR A 171 -38.51 -4.60 24.06
CA TYR A 171 -39.08 -5.39 22.99
C TYR A 171 -39.68 -6.68 23.58
N LYS A 172 -40.99 -6.73 23.68
CA LYS A 172 -41.73 -7.88 24.22
C LYS A 172 -41.29 -8.36 25.61
N GLY A 173 -40.99 -7.39 26.49
CA GLY A 173 -40.54 -7.69 27.85
C GLY A 173 -39.05 -7.99 28.02
N GLN A 174 -38.26 -7.77 26.95
CA GLN A 174 -36.80 -7.87 26.98
C GLN A 174 -36.18 -6.50 26.64
N THR A 175 -35.25 -6.05 27.47
CA THR A 175 -34.52 -4.81 27.20
C THR A 175 -33.45 -5.08 26.15
N VAL A 176 -33.52 -4.40 25.01
CA VAL A 176 -32.57 -4.52 23.89
C VAL A 176 -31.85 -3.21 23.66
N PRO A 177 -30.59 -3.24 23.21
CA PRO A 177 -29.86 -2.03 22.84
C PRO A 177 -30.47 -1.39 21.59
N ALA A 178 -30.46 -0.07 21.57
CA ALA A 178 -31.04 0.74 20.52
C ALA A 178 -30.21 2.01 20.34
N VAL A 179 -30.50 2.78 19.31
CA VAL A 179 -29.89 4.11 19.11
C VAL A 179 -30.99 5.17 18.87
N SER A 180 -30.78 6.34 19.42
CA SER A 180 -31.67 7.46 19.22
C SER A 180 -30.88 8.72 18.88
N VAL A 181 -31.53 9.69 18.20
CA VAL A 181 -30.97 11.02 18.00
C VAL A 181 -31.14 11.80 19.29
N GLN A 182 -30.07 12.44 19.78
CA GLN A 182 -30.14 13.29 20.95
C GLN A 182 -31.09 14.47 20.70
N ASP A 183 -31.88 14.81 21.72
CA ASP A 183 -32.81 15.98 21.75
C ASP A 183 -33.82 16.01 20.60
N SER A 184 -34.32 14.88 20.17
CA SER A 184 -35.27 14.77 19.05
C SER A 184 -36.43 13.82 19.41
N ASP A 185 -37.62 14.14 18.91
CA ASP A 185 -38.77 13.23 18.89
C ASP A 185 -38.65 12.14 17.81
N ALA A 186 -37.43 11.94 17.26
CA ALA A 186 -37.16 10.93 16.26
C ALA A 186 -37.33 9.52 16.85
N PRO A 187 -37.77 8.56 16.04
CA PRO A 187 -37.96 7.21 16.51
C PRO A 187 -36.62 6.56 16.95
N THR A 188 -36.67 5.75 17.98
CA THR A 188 -35.60 4.90 18.40
C THR A 188 -35.41 3.78 17.38
N LEU A 189 -34.16 3.53 16.98
CA LEU A 189 -33.78 2.57 15.95
C LEU A 189 -33.18 1.33 16.59
N LEU A 190 -33.56 0.17 16.09
CA LEU A 190 -32.97 -1.12 16.43
C LEU A 190 -32.04 -1.59 15.33
N TYR A 191 -30.95 -2.24 15.70
CA TYR A 191 -30.11 -2.95 14.75
C TYR A 191 -30.68 -4.34 14.47
N LEU A 192 -30.86 -4.62 13.19
CA LEU A 192 -31.40 -5.90 12.71
C LEU A 192 -30.41 -6.56 11.76
N SER A 193 -30.34 -7.87 11.81
CA SER A 193 -29.60 -8.69 10.86
C SER A 193 -30.39 -9.95 10.52
N ASN A 194 -30.17 -10.51 9.34
CA ASN A 194 -30.60 -11.85 9.01
C ASN A 194 -29.56 -12.87 9.48
N ALA A 195 -29.98 -14.09 9.72
CA ALA A 195 -29.12 -15.20 10.09
C ALA A 195 -28.48 -15.82 8.83
N SER A 196 -27.57 -15.13 8.18
CA SER A 196 -26.85 -15.66 7.00
C SER A 196 -25.35 -15.50 7.13
#